data_0c8e592b3f9458429c13cb2a0f1beb3f
#
_entry.id   0c8e592b3f9458429c13cb2a0f1beb3f
#
_cell.length_a   1.000
_cell.length_b   1.000
_cell.length_c   1.000
_cell.angle_alpha   90.00
_cell.angle_beta   90.00
_cell.angle_gamma   90.00
#
_symmetry.space_group_name_H-M   'P 1'
#
loop_
_entity.id
_entity.type
_entity.pdbx_description
1 polymer ?
#
loop_
_entity_poly.entity_id
_entity_poly.type
_entity_poly.pdbx_seq_one_letter_code
_entity_poly.pdbx_strand_id
1 'polypeptide(L)'
;GAVVQELTLDGVEQPLTEMIQLNQISLEELGEYREVNDSTIAGWAAQRRTDEDIAALERCLAQAEESLGDYRRFVELDVEFHSLLSRATGNQVAVIVTDVLGSVEQQTLLKKMLTISAEDRRALARRILERHREILSAIRRQDADSARQAMREHTRAAGQDLKV
;
A
#
# COMPACT_ATOMS: atom_id res chain seq x y z
N GLY A 1 -18.64 -14.13 33.66
CA GLY A 1 -18.35 -12.91 32.95
C GLY A 1 -18.05 -13.26 31.51
N ALA A 2 -18.73 -12.62 30.53
CA ALA A 2 -18.40 -12.78 29.11
C ALA A 2 -17.03 -12.16 28.87
N VAL A 3 -16.07 -12.94 28.42
CA VAL A 3 -14.79 -12.45 27.92
C VAL A 3 -15.11 -11.86 26.53
N VAL A 4 -15.09 -10.54 26.40
CA VAL A 4 -15.11 -9.88 25.09
C VAL A 4 -13.76 -10.17 24.47
N GLN A 5 -13.72 -11.10 23.51
CA GLN A 5 -12.57 -11.30 22.68
C GLN A 5 -12.40 -10.06 21.81
N GLU A 6 -11.31 -9.32 21.97
CA GLU A 6 -10.94 -8.29 21.01
C GLU A 6 -10.77 -8.97 19.65
N LEU A 7 -11.58 -8.52 18.67
CA LEU A 7 -11.43 -8.93 17.29
C LEU A 7 -10.10 -8.34 16.79
N THR A 8 -9.10 -9.20 16.61
CA THR A 8 -7.84 -8.83 15.97
C THR A 8 -7.98 -8.93 14.45
N LEU A 9 -7.22 -8.13 13.71
CA LEU A 9 -7.20 -8.17 12.24
C LEU A 9 -6.77 -9.55 11.71
N ASP A 10 -6.00 -10.31 12.47
CA ASP A 10 -5.57 -11.70 12.15
C ASP A 10 -6.74 -12.60 11.73
N GLY A 11 -7.92 -12.40 12.33
CA GLY A 11 -9.14 -13.15 12.01
C GLY A 11 -9.67 -12.89 10.59
N VAL A 12 -9.21 -11.85 9.89
CA VAL A 12 -9.62 -11.50 8.51
C VAL A 12 -8.45 -11.67 7.54
N GLU A 13 -7.23 -11.32 7.94
CA GLU A 13 -6.03 -11.39 7.10
C GLU A 13 -5.67 -12.82 6.71
N GLN A 14 -5.70 -13.73 7.68
CA GLN A 14 -5.30 -15.12 7.46
C GLN A 14 -6.20 -15.83 6.45
N PRO A 15 -7.55 -15.80 6.54
CA PRO A 15 -8.43 -16.42 5.55
C PRO A 15 -8.21 -15.87 4.14
N LEU A 16 -8.03 -14.56 3.95
CA LEU A 16 -7.79 -13.99 2.64
C LEU A 16 -6.46 -14.48 2.05
N THR A 17 -5.41 -14.51 2.86
CA THR A 17 -4.10 -15.02 2.45
C THR A 17 -4.18 -16.50 2.03
N GLU A 18 -4.89 -17.33 2.80
CA GLU A 18 -5.10 -18.74 2.49
C GLU A 18 -5.86 -18.93 1.19
N MET A 19 -6.94 -18.16 0.93
CA MET A 19 -7.70 -18.22 -0.31
C MET A 19 -6.85 -17.89 -1.54
N ILE A 20 -5.93 -16.94 -1.42
CA ILE A 20 -4.97 -16.61 -2.51
C ILE A 20 -3.96 -17.74 -2.69
N GLN A 21 -3.41 -18.30 -1.61
CA GLN A 21 -2.46 -19.42 -1.67
C GLN A 21 -3.10 -20.68 -2.28
N LEU A 22 -4.39 -20.90 -2.06
CA LEU A 22 -5.17 -22.01 -2.63
C LEU A 22 -5.69 -21.72 -4.06
N ASN A 23 -5.30 -20.60 -4.67
CA ASN A 23 -5.79 -20.12 -5.97
C ASN A 23 -7.32 -19.96 -6.04
N GLN A 24 -7.98 -19.69 -4.93
CA GLN A 24 -9.42 -19.37 -4.89
C GLN A 24 -9.66 -17.89 -5.22
N ILE A 25 -8.65 -17.04 -5.01
CA ILE A 25 -8.61 -15.65 -5.43
C ILE A 25 -7.31 -15.43 -6.19
N SER A 26 -7.39 -14.86 -7.38
CA SER A 26 -6.20 -14.52 -8.16
C SER A 26 -5.61 -13.17 -7.75
N LEU A 27 -4.30 -12.99 -7.97
CA LEU A 27 -3.65 -11.68 -7.78
C LEU A 27 -4.19 -10.63 -8.76
N GLU A 28 -4.76 -11.03 -9.89
CA GLU A 28 -5.39 -10.13 -10.85
C GLU A 28 -6.71 -9.55 -10.30
N GLU A 29 -7.60 -10.41 -9.77
CA GLU A 29 -8.84 -9.98 -9.09
C GLU A 29 -8.54 -9.05 -7.90
N LEU A 30 -7.51 -9.39 -7.12
CA LEU A 30 -7.05 -8.54 -6.03
C LEU A 30 -6.55 -7.18 -6.55
N GLY A 31 -5.79 -7.16 -7.64
CA GLY A 31 -5.28 -5.95 -8.28
C GLY A 31 -6.39 -5.05 -8.82
N GLU A 32 -7.41 -5.61 -9.45
CA GLU A 32 -8.60 -4.89 -9.92
C GLU A 32 -9.35 -4.22 -8.76
N TYR A 33 -9.59 -4.96 -7.69
CA TYR A 33 -10.25 -4.41 -6.49
C TYR A 33 -9.42 -3.29 -5.86
N ARG A 34 -8.11 -3.48 -5.72
CA ARG A 34 -7.21 -2.48 -5.15
C ARG A 34 -7.15 -1.21 -5.98
N GLU A 35 -7.18 -1.30 -7.31
CA GLU A 35 -7.19 -0.10 -8.16
C GLU A 35 -8.36 0.84 -7.80
N VAL A 36 -9.54 0.28 -7.57
CA VAL A 36 -10.73 1.06 -7.19
C VAL A 36 -10.62 1.55 -5.75
N ASN A 37 -10.30 0.65 -4.82
CA ASN A 37 -10.22 0.94 -3.39
C ASN A 37 -9.15 2.00 -3.08
N ASP A 38 -7.92 1.76 -3.53
CA ASP A 38 -6.77 2.60 -3.18
C ASP A 38 -6.86 3.98 -3.85
N SER A 39 -7.39 4.05 -5.09
CA SER A 39 -7.65 5.34 -5.74
C SER A 39 -8.71 6.16 -5.00
N THR A 40 -9.74 5.51 -4.46
CA THR A 40 -10.77 6.17 -3.65
C THR A 40 -10.17 6.70 -2.35
N ILE A 41 -9.35 5.89 -1.68
CA ILE A 41 -8.62 6.27 -0.47
C ILE A 41 -7.72 7.48 -0.72
N ALA A 42 -6.93 7.49 -1.79
CA ALA A 42 -6.06 8.61 -2.13
C ALA A 42 -6.86 9.91 -2.36
N GLY A 43 -8.01 9.83 -3.03
CA GLY A 43 -8.90 10.98 -3.21
C GLY A 43 -9.49 11.50 -1.89
N TRP A 44 -9.90 10.62 -0.99
CA TRP A 44 -10.40 11.03 0.34
C TRP A 44 -9.27 11.59 1.21
N ALA A 45 -8.09 10.98 1.18
CA ALA A 45 -6.93 11.50 1.89
C ALA A 45 -6.59 12.93 1.43
N ALA A 46 -6.58 13.20 0.12
CA ALA A 46 -6.35 14.55 -0.41
C ALA A 46 -7.36 15.58 0.12
N GLN A 47 -8.64 15.17 0.28
CA GLN A 47 -9.69 16.06 0.78
C GLN A 47 -9.67 16.31 2.28
N ARG A 48 -9.16 15.34 3.07
CA ARG A 48 -9.35 15.29 4.52
C ARG A 48 -8.06 15.37 5.34
N ARG A 49 -6.91 15.21 4.68
CA ARG A 49 -5.60 15.17 5.32
C ARG A 49 -5.36 16.37 6.25
N THR A 50 -4.66 16.16 7.34
CA THR A 50 -4.08 17.18 8.19
C THR A 50 -2.61 17.46 7.79
N ASP A 51 -2.00 18.48 8.37
CA ASP A 51 -0.56 18.73 8.16
C ASP A 51 0.30 17.68 8.88
N GLU A 52 -0.20 17.07 9.95
CA GLU A 52 0.41 15.93 10.64
C GLU A 52 0.45 14.68 9.74
N ASP A 53 -0.63 14.42 8.98
CA ASP A 53 -0.66 13.32 8.01
C ASP A 53 0.39 13.53 6.91
N ILE A 54 0.51 14.74 6.37
CA ILE A 54 1.53 15.07 5.38
C ILE A 54 2.93 14.84 5.96
N ALA A 55 3.19 15.33 7.16
CA ALA A 55 4.48 15.14 7.80
C ALA A 55 4.80 13.65 8.06
N ALA A 56 3.81 12.82 8.39
CA ALA A 56 3.97 11.39 8.57
C ALA A 56 4.32 10.69 7.24
N LEU A 57 3.60 11.00 6.17
CA LEU A 57 3.85 10.48 4.82
C LEU A 57 5.25 10.87 4.31
N GLU A 58 5.67 12.11 4.52
CA GLU A 58 7.00 12.60 4.17
C GLU A 58 8.10 11.82 4.89
N ARG A 59 7.95 11.61 6.20
CA ARG A 59 8.91 10.81 6.98
C ARG A 59 8.99 9.37 6.48
N CYS A 60 7.84 8.75 6.18
CA CYS A 60 7.78 7.40 5.63
C CYS A 60 8.56 7.30 4.31
N LEU A 61 8.35 8.22 3.37
CA LEU A 61 9.06 8.24 2.09
C LEU A 61 10.56 8.55 2.23
N ALA A 62 10.95 9.39 3.17
CA ALA A 62 12.37 9.64 3.48
C ALA A 62 13.06 8.37 3.99
N GLN A 63 12.43 7.63 4.90
CA GLN A 63 12.95 6.34 5.37
C GLN A 63 12.99 5.29 4.26
N ALA A 64 11.99 5.27 3.36
CA ALA A 64 11.98 4.37 2.21
C ALA A 64 13.16 4.65 1.26
N GLU A 65 13.50 5.93 1.04
CA GLU A 65 14.67 6.31 0.23
C GLU A 65 15.99 5.85 0.87
N GLU A 66 16.14 5.99 2.18
CA GLU A 66 17.29 5.48 2.93
C GLU A 66 17.39 3.94 2.89
N SER A 67 16.25 3.27 2.70
CA SER A 67 16.11 1.80 2.70
C SER A 67 16.24 1.14 1.32
N LEU A 68 16.62 1.86 0.26
CA LEU A 68 16.74 1.30 -1.11
C LEU A 68 17.75 0.13 -1.23
N GLY A 69 18.65 -0.03 -0.27
CA GLY A 69 19.57 -1.16 -0.16
C GLY A 69 19.05 -2.32 0.70
N ASP A 70 18.05 -2.08 1.53
CA ASP A 70 17.39 -3.06 2.40
C ASP A 70 15.95 -3.30 1.92
N TYR A 71 15.77 -4.28 1.04
CA TYR A 71 14.47 -4.58 0.44
C TYR A 71 13.40 -4.99 1.45
N ARG A 72 13.77 -5.58 2.60
CA ARG A 72 12.79 -5.95 3.64
C ARG A 72 12.22 -4.70 4.30
N ARG A 73 13.11 -3.79 4.70
CA ARG A 73 12.70 -2.52 5.30
C ARG A 73 11.92 -1.67 4.29
N PHE A 74 12.35 -1.66 3.02
CA PHE A 74 11.61 -0.95 1.96
C PHE A 74 10.17 -1.45 1.82
N VAL A 75 9.95 -2.77 1.79
CA VAL A 75 8.61 -3.36 1.67
C VAL A 75 7.73 -3.06 2.90
N GLU A 76 8.29 -3.03 4.11
CA GLU A 76 7.55 -2.59 5.30
C GLU A 76 7.08 -1.14 5.17
N LEU A 77 7.93 -0.25 4.67
CA LEU A 77 7.62 1.16 4.47
C LEU A 77 6.65 1.40 3.32
N ASP A 78 6.66 0.55 2.31
CA ASP A 78 5.67 0.54 1.24
C ASP A 78 4.25 0.31 1.79
N VAL A 79 4.08 -0.72 2.62
CA VAL A 79 2.81 -1.01 3.31
C VAL A 79 2.44 0.11 4.29
N GLU A 80 3.41 0.64 5.05
CA GLU A 80 3.18 1.75 5.97
C GLU A 80 2.67 3.00 5.25
N PHE A 81 3.20 3.31 4.06
CA PHE A 81 2.72 4.44 3.25
C PHE A 81 1.23 4.32 2.93
N HIS A 82 0.76 3.16 2.48
CA HIS A 82 -0.65 2.91 2.18
C HIS A 82 -1.53 2.96 3.45
N SER A 83 -1.04 2.43 4.57
CA SER A 83 -1.73 2.53 5.87
C SER A 83 -1.87 3.99 6.34
N LEU A 84 -0.82 4.81 6.20
CA LEU A 84 -0.88 6.24 6.51
C LEU A 84 -1.90 6.98 5.63
N LEU A 85 -1.98 6.66 4.33
CA LEU A 85 -2.99 7.22 3.43
C LEU A 85 -4.40 6.88 3.87
N SER A 86 -4.65 5.63 4.25
CA SER A 86 -5.97 5.20 4.72
C SER A 86 -6.38 5.91 6.00
N ARG A 87 -5.44 6.11 6.94
CA ARG A 87 -5.67 6.87 8.19
C ARG A 87 -6.01 8.33 7.92
N ALA A 88 -5.35 8.97 6.95
CA ALA A 88 -5.64 10.36 6.54
C ALA A 88 -7.06 10.54 5.99
N THR A 89 -7.78 9.45 5.66
CA THR A 89 -9.20 9.52 5.27
C THR A 89 -10.15 9.76 6.45
N GLY A 90 -9.72 9.48 7.68
CA GLY A 90 -10.60 9.45 8.85
C GLY A 90 -11.68 8.35 8.83
N ASN A 91 -11.58 7.38 7.90
CA ASN A 91 -12.54 6.29 7.74
C ASN A 91 -11.95 4.98 8.25
N GLN A 92 -12.45 4.49 9.40
CA GLN A 92 -11.95 3.27 10.03
C GLN A 92 -12.11 2.02 9.16
N VAL A 93 -13.14 1.95 8.31
CA VAL A 93 -13.33 0.82 7.38
C VAL A 93 -12.22 0.83 6.31
N ALA A 94 -11.86 2.02 5.79
CA ALA A 94 -10.76 2.15 4.85
C ALA A 94 -9.43 1.68 5.47
N VAL A 95 -9.18 2.01 6.75
CA VAL A 95 -7.98 1.55 7.48
C VAL A 95 -7.95 0.03 7.57
N ILE A 96 -9.02 -0.60 8.06
CA ILE A 96 -9.11 -2.05 8.24
C ILE A 96 -8.89 -2.78 6.90
N VAL A 97 -9.58 -2.34 5.84
CA VAL A 97 -9.45 -2.96 4.51
C VAL A 97 -8.04 -2.81 3.97
N THR A 98 -7.44 -1.62 4.09
CA THR A 98 -6.06 -1.38 3.62
C THR A 98 -5.05 -2.24 4.38
N ASP A 99 -5.17 -2.36 5.70
CA ASP A 99 -4.24 -3.16 6.51
C ASP A 99 -4.34 -4.65 6.16
N VAL A 100 -5.57 -5.17 5.95
CA VAL A 100 -5.79 -6.57 5.50
C VAL A 100 -5.17 -6.81 4.11
N LEU A 101 -5.40 -5.93 3.15
CA LEU A 101 -4.84 -6.06 1.80
C LEU A 101 -3.32 -5.86 1.81
N GLY A 102 -2.80 -4.97 2.64
CA GLY A 102 -1.38 -4.68 2.81
C GLY A 102 -0.57 -5.89 3.22
N SER A 103 -1.11 -6.78 4.06
CA SER A 103 -0.43 -8.02 4.46
C SER A 103 -0.17 -8.97 3.28
N VAL A 104 -1.12 -9.07 2.37
CA VAL A 104 -0.99 -9.87 1.13
C VAL A 104 0.02 -9.24 0.17
N GLU A 105 -0.06 -7.92 0.03
CA GLU A 105 0.87 -7.17 -0.81
C GLU A 105 2.31 -7.30 -0.33
N GLN A 106 2.54 -7.15 0.97
CA GLN A 106 3.83 -7.33 1.59
C GLN A 106 4.45 -8.68 1.23
N GLN A 107 3.69 -9.77 1.37
CA GLN A 107 4.15 -11.11 1.03
C GLN A 107 4.47 -11.24 -0.46
N THR A 108 3.63 -10.68 -1.32
CA THR A 108 3.79 -10.75 -2.79
C THR A 108 5.01 -9.97 -3.24
N LEU A 109 5.19 -8.73 -2.75
CA LEU A 109 6.34 -7.90 -3.08
C LEU A 109 7.64 -8.50 -2.52
N LEU A 110 7.63 -9.04 -1.29
CA LEU A 110 8.78 -9.73 -0.73
C LEU A 110 9.20 -10.95 -1.58
N LYS A 111 8.24 -11.76 -2.02
CA LYS A 111 8.52 -12.89 -2.93
C LYS A 111 9.16 -12.40 -4.22
N LYS A 112 8.62 -11.36 -4.86
CA LYS A 112 9.19 -10.77 -6.06
C LYS A 112 10.61 -10.26 -5.83
N MET A 113 10.84 -9.51 -4.75
CA MET A 113 12.17 -8.99 -4.41
C MET A 113 13.21 -10.12 -4.22
N LEU A 114 12.80 -11.29 -3.76
CA LEU A 114 13.69 -12.45 -3.59
C LEU A 114 14.08 -13.11 -4.92
N THR A 115 13.28 -12.98 -5.98
CA THR A 115 13.50 -13.64 -7.28
C THR A 115 14.36 -12.84 -8.24
N ILE A 116 14.56 -11.56 -8.00
CA ILE A 116 15.30 -10.65 -8.90
C ILE A 116 16.67 -10.26 -8.33
N SER A 117 17.54 -9.74 -9.19
CA SER A 117 18.90 -9.30 -8.80
C SER A 117 18.87 -8.13 -7.81
N ALA A 118 19.99 -7.88 -7.12
CA ALA A 118 20.10 -6.73 -6.22
C ALA A 118 19.97 -5.39 -6.95
N GLU A 119 20.40 -5.32 -8.20
CA GLU A 119 20.28 -4.14 -9.05
C GLU A 119 18.81 -3.90 -9.45
N ASP A 120 18.12 -4.96 -9.92
CA ASP A 120 16.69 -4.88 -10.28
C ASP A 120 15.81 -4.55 -9.07
N ARG A 121 16.13 -5.10 -7.89
CA ARG A 121 15.44 -4.74 -6.63
C ARG A 121 15.51 -3.25 -6.37
N ARG A 122 16.73 -2.69 -6.47
CA ARG A 122 16.91 -1.25 -6.24
C ARG A 122 16.22 -0.40 -7.30
N ALA A 123 16.24 -0.84 -8.56
CA ALA A 123 15.53 -0.16 -9.64
C ALA A 123 14.01 -0.19 -9.43
N LEU A 124 13.45 -1.34 -9.03
CA LEU A 124 12.03 -1.49 -8.71
C LEU A 124 11.63 -0.60 -7.52
N ALA A 125 12.40 -0.64 -6.43
CA ALA A 125 12.14 0.19 -5.26
C ALA A 125 12.14 1.71 -5.59
N ARG A 126 13.05 2.17 -6.43
CA ARG A 126 13.06 3.57 -6.89
C ARG A 126 11.81 3.93 -7.67
N ARG A 127 11.36 3.08 -8.60
CA ARG A 127 10.11 3.34 -9.35
C ARG A 127 8.89 3.42 -8.45
N ILE A 128 8.80 2.52 -7.45
CA ILE A 128 7.72 2.55 -6.46
C ILE A 128 7.78 3.87 -5.67
N LEU A 129 8.95 4.25 -5.17
CA LEU A 129 9.14 5.47 -4.39
C LEU A 129 8.78 6.74 -5.20
N GLU A 130 9.14 6.80 -6.48
CA GLU A 130 8.78 7.93 -7.35
C GLU A 130 7.26 8.06 -7.50
N ARG A 131 6.55 6.95 -7.73
CA ARG A 131 5.07 6.94 -7.81
C ARG A 131 4.43 7.39 -6.49
N HIS A 132 4.97 6.95 -5.35
CA HIS A 132 4.48 7.40 -4.04
C HIS A 132 4.67 8.91 -3.84
N ARG A 133 5.78 9.49 -4.34
CA ARG A 133 6.02 10.94 -4.31
C ARG A 133 5.00 11.72 -5.15
N GLU A 134 4.61 11.18 -6.30
CA GLU A 134 3.57 11.76 -7.15
C GLU A 134 2.21 11.78 -6.43
N ILE A 135 1.84 10.67 -5.79
CA ILE A 135 0.63 10.57 -4.96
C ILE A 135 0.67 11.60 -3.83
N LEU A 136 1.75 11.62 -3.04
CA LEU A 136 1.90 12.58 -1.94
C LEU A 136 1.85 14.03 -2.43
N SER A 137 2.43 14.33 -3.58
CA SER A 137 2.39 15.67 -4.18
C SER A 137 0.96 16.13 -4.48
N ALA A 138 0.12 15.24 -5.02
CA ALA A 138 -1.29 15.54 -5.28
C ALA A 138 -2.08 15.71 -3.96
N ILE A 139 -1.85 14.85 -2.97
CA ILE A 139 -2.49 14.92 -1.65
C ILE A 139 -2.12 16.22 -0.94
N ARG A 140 -0.85 16.63 -0.98
CA ARG A 140 -0.40 17.90 -0.40
C ARG A 140 -1.15 19.10 -0.98
N ARG A 141 -1.38 19.13 -2.29
CA ARG A 141 -2.14 20.18 -2.98
C ARG A 141 -3.66 20.07 -2.78
N GLN A 142 -4.14 19.05 -2.05
CA GLN A 142 -5.56 18.73 -1.92
C GLN A 142 -6.28 18.50 -3.26
N ASP A 143 -5.54 18.03 -4.26
CA ASP A 143 -6.04 17.69 -5.57
C ASP A 143 -6.50 16.22 -5.60
N ALA A 144 -7.77 16.02 -5.28
CA ALA A 144 -8.35 14.68 -5.14
C ALA A 144 -8.35 13.89 -6.47
N ASP A 145 -8.52 14.56 -7.59
CA ASP A 145 -8.58 13.90 -8.89
C ASP A 145 -7.20 13.46 -9.35
N SER A 146 -6.18 14.31 -9.20
CA SER A 146 -4.78 13.93 -9.43
C SER A 146 -4.32 12.84 -8.47
N ALA A 147 -4.75 12.86 -7.20
CA ALA A 147 -4.42 11.81 -6.22
C ALA A 147 -5.01 10.46 -6.63
N ARG A 148 -6.28 10.43 -7.07
CA ARG A 148 -6.92 9.22 -7.61
C ARG A 148 -6.20 8.68 -8.83
N GLN A 149 -5.84 9.56 -9.76
CA GLN A 149 -5.16 9.16 -10.98
C GLN A 149 -3.77 8.61 -10.71
N ALA A 150 -2.96 9.30 -9.91
CA ALA A 150 -1.62 8.85 -9.53
C ALA A 150 -1.66 7.49 -8.82
N MET A 151 -2.64 7.26 -7.92
CA MET A 151 -2.80 5.98 -7.25
C MET A 151 -3.22 4.87 -8.21
N ARG A 152 -4.12 5.13 -9.18
CA ARG A 152 -4.48 4.13 -10.21
C ARG A 152 -3.27 3.71 -11.03
N GLU A 153 -2.45 4.67 -11.46
CA GLU A 153 -1.23 4.41 -12.22
C GLU A 153 -0.24 3.59 -11.40
N HIS A 154 -0.08 3.94 -10.11
CA HIS A 154 0.73 3.18 -9.17
C HIS A 154 0.25 1.73 -9.04
N THR A 155 -1.02 1.48 -8.76
CA THR A 155 -1.58 0.14 -8.54
C THR A 155 -1.50 -0.72 -9.80
N ARG A 156 -1.79 -0.15 -11.00
CA ARG A 156 -1.63 -0.85 -12.29
C ARG A 156 -0.19 -1.24 -12.56
N ALA A 157 0.73 -0.31 -12.31
CA ALA A 157 2.15 -0.56 -12.51
C ALA A 157 2.68 -1.61 -11.52
N ALA A 158 2.24 -1.59 -10.26
CA ALA A 158 2.56 -2.63 -9.28
C ALA A 158 2.09 -4.01 -9.75
N GLY A 159 0.86 -4.12 -10.30
CA GLY A 159 0.36 -5.37 -10.89
C GLY A 159 1.21 -5.87 -12.07
N GLN A 160 1.80 -4.98 -12.87
CA GLN A 160 2.71 -5.35 -13.96
C GLN A 160 4.10 -5.73 -13.44
N ASP A 161 4.65 -4.97 -12.50
CA ASP A 161 5.95 -5.21 -11.88
C ASP A 161 5.98 -6.56 -11.12
N LEU A 162 4.83 -7.03 -10.60
CA LEU A 162 4.69 -8.28 -9.85
C LEU A 162 4.41 -9.52 -10.74
N LYS A 163 4.04 -9.34 -12.01
CA LYS A 163 3.92 -10.48 -12.94
C LYS A 163 5.31 -11.12 -13.14
N VAL A 164 5.34 -12.44 -12.98
CA VAL A 164 6.55 -13.28 -13.19
C VAL A 164 6.61 -13.70 -14.65
#